data_69abe18e141ee57aec01b1f285c492e5
#
_entry.id   69abe18e141ee57aec01b1f285c492e5
#
_cell.length_a   1.000
_cell.length_b   1.000
_cell.length_c   1.000
_cell.angle_alpha   90.00
_cell.angle_beta   90.00
_cell.angle_gamma   90.00
#
_symmetry.space_group_name_H-M   'P 1'
#
loop_
_entity.id
_entity.type
_entity.pdbx_description
1 polymer ?
#
loop_
_entity_poly.entity_id
_entity_poly.type
_entity_poly.pdbx_seq_one_letter_code
_entity_poly.pdbx_strand_id
1 'polypeptide(L)'
;KACPEATKRTDCFHDLARFKRVYKVELSEANVGGPLRKIGYIDLMNIADPNKLARKPLDNGVLTFPFFTIENVDMVDARHIVVGNDNNLPFSSSRDPNKADDNELMLLEVGDFLKAR
;
A
#
# COMPACT_ATOMS: atom_id res chain seq x y z
N LYS A 1 -14.81 1.50 -10.03
CA LYS A 1 -15.46 1.57 -11.35
C LYS A 1 -14.43 2.11 -12.32
N ALA A 2 -13.98 1.29 -13.29
CA ALA A 2 -12.98 1.72 -14.26
C ALA A 2 -13.51 2.91 -15.10
N CYS A 3 -12.61 3.85 -15.43
CA CYS A 3 -12.94 4.91 -16.37
C CYS A 3 -13.33 4.35 -17.71
N PRO A 4 -14.43 4.79 -18.32
CA PRO A 4 -14.63 4.58 -19.73
C PRO A 4 -13.53 5.30 -20.52
N GLU A 5 -12.84 4.58 -21.38
CA GLU A 5 -11.70 5.09 -22.16
C GLU A 5 -12.01 6.41 -22.92
N ALA A 6 -13.26 6.59 -23.31
CA ALA A 6 -13.73 7.77 -24.04
C ALA A 6 -13.84 9.06 -23.21
N THR A 7 -13.78 8.99 -21.88
CA THR A 7 -14.10 10.17 -21.05
C THR A 7 -12.89 11.02 -20.68
N LYS A 8 -11.66 10.55 -20.90
CA LYS A 8 -10.40 11.19 -20.45
C LYS A 8 -10.44 11.61 -18.97
N ARG A 9 -11.29 10.97 -18.18
CA ARG A 9 -11.40 11.26 -16.74
C ARG A 9 -10.31 10.50 -16.01
N THR A 10 -9.71 11.15 -15.05
CA THR A 10 -8.74 10.57 -14.11
C THR A 10 -9.35 10.30 -12.73
N ASP A 11 -10.56 10.82 -12.46
CA ASP A 11 -11.29 10.69 -11.20
C ASP A 11 -12.29 9.51 -11.18
N CYS A 12 -11.91 8.39 -11.74
CA CYS A 12 -12.81 7.25 -11.92
C CYS A 12 -13.14 6.48 -10.67
N PHE A 13 -12.33 6.63 -9.66
CA PHE A 13 -12.58 6.13 -8.32
C PHE A 13 -13.02 7.31 -7.47
N HIS A 14 -14.33 7.49 -7.32
CA HIS A 14 -14.91 8.56 -6.52
C HIS A 14 -14.57 8.44 -5.02
N ASP A 15 -14.27 7.23 -4.57
CA ASP A 15 -13.89 6.95 -3.20
C ASP A 15 -12.42 6.53 -3.13
N LEU A 16 -11.59 7.35 -2.50
CA LEU A 16 -10.23 6.97 -2.16
C LEU A 16 -10.24 5.72 -1.27
N ALA A 17 -9.24 4.88 -1.44
CA ALA A 17 -9.06 3.73 -0.58
C ALA A 17 -8.98 4.19 0.89
N ARG A 18 -9.84 3.62 1.75
CA ARG A 18 -9.84 3.86 3.19
C ARG A 18 -9.16 2.77 3.97
N PHE A 19 -8.75 1.72 3.26
CA PHE A 19 -8.21 0.52 3.84
C PHE A 19 -7.17 -0.08 2.89
N LYS A 20 -5.90 -0.10 3.31
CA LYS A 20 -4.79 -0.77 2.63
C LYS A 20 -3.86 -1.33 3.68
N ARG A 21 -3.56 -2.64 3.64
CA ARG A 21 -2.72 -3.28 4.65
C ARG A 21 -1.82 -4.34 4.06
N VAL A 22 -0.61 -4.42 4.60
CA VAL A 22 0.27 -5.57 4.47
C VAL A 22 0.09 -6.43 5.72
N TYR A 23 -0.26 -7.71 5.55
CA TYR A 23 -0.44 -8.64 6.65
C TYR A 23 0.76 -9.56 6.79
N LYS A 24 1.16 -9.82 8.05
CA LYS A 24 1.99 -10.96 8.40
C LYS A 24 1.10 -12.11 8.81
N VAL A 25 1.33 -13.26 8.20
CA VAL A 25 0.59 -14.49 8.48
C VAL A 25 1.54 -15.59 8.91
N GLU A 26 1.03 -16.51 9.72
CA GLU A 26 1.75 -17.73 10.08
C GLU A 26 1.49 -18.81 9.03
N LEU A 27 2.58 -19.43 8.57
CA LEU A 27 2.55 -20.65 7.77
C LEU A 27 3.16 -21.76 8.61
N SER A 28 2.39 -22.81 8.88
CA SER A 28 2.82 -23.97 9.64
C SER A 28 2.12 -25.23 9.12
N GLU A 29 2.62 -26.40 9.46
CA GLU A 29 1.97 -27.67 9.09
C GLU A 29 0.54 -27.73 9.63
N ALA A 30 0.28 -27.11 10.78
CA ALA A 30 -1.03 -27.11 11.41
C ALA A 30 -2.10 -26.34 10.64
N ASN A 31 -1.73 -25.41 9.75
CA ASN A 31 -2.67 -24.62 8.97
C ASN A 31 -2.64 -24.89 7.46
N VAL A 32 -1.95 -25.95 7.03
CA VAL A 32 -1.98 -26.39 5.62
C VAL A 32 -3.41 -26.82 5.25
N GLY A 33 -3.92 -26.22 4.18
CA GLY A 33 -5.30 -26.49 3.72
C GLY A 33 -6.40 -25.83 4.55
N GLY A 34 -6.04 -25.04 5.56
CA GLY A 34 -6.95 -24.33 6.45
C GLY A 34 -6.76 -22.80 6.45
N PRO A 35 -7.47 -22.07 7.30
CA PRO A 35 -7.35 -20.62 7.41
C PRO A 35 -6.00 -20.21 7.99
N LEU A 36 -5.41 -19.16 7.41
CA LEU A 36 -4.16 -18.58 7.91
C LEU A 36 -4.40 -17.75 9.17
N ARG A 37 -3.50 -17.88 10.14
CA ARG A 37 -3.47 -17.03 11.32
C ARG A 37 -2.77 -15.70 10.98
N LYS A 38 -3.49 -14.58 11.09
CA LYS A 38 -2.90 -13.24 10.97
C LYS A 38 -2.17 -12.90 12.27
N ILE A 39 -0.89 -12.56 12.17
CA ILE A 39 -0.03 -12.15 13.30
C ILE A 39 -0.13 -10.64 13.53
N GLY A 40 -0.10 -9.86 12.44
CA GLY A 40 -0.16 -8.41 12.51
C GLY A 40 -0.36 -7.79 11.14
N TYR A 41 -0.41 -6.46 11.11
CA TYR A 41 -0.51 -5.71 9.86
C TYR A 41 0.21 -4.36 9.94
N ILE A 42 0.58 -3.86 8.76
CA ILE A 42 1.01 -2.49 8.53
C ILE A 42 -0.14 -1.78 7.83
N ASP A 43 -0.58 -0.63 8.36
CA ASP A 43 -1.60 0.19 7.73
C ASP A 43 -0.96 1.18 6.76
N LEU A 44 -1.11 0.91 5.46
CA LEU A 44 -0.57 1.75 4.40
C LEU A 44 -1.33 3.08 4.22
N MET A 45 -2.44 3.25 4.93
CA MET A 45 -3.17 4.54 4.99
C MET A 45 -2.76 5.39 6.19
N ASN A 46 -1.85 4.89 7.05
CA ASN A 46 -1.42 5.59 8.25
C ASN A 46 0.07 5.37 8.52
N ILE A 47 0.91 5.88 7.62
CA ILE A 47 2.37 5.73 7.71
C ILE A 47 2.96 6.99 8.33
N ALA A 48 3.54 6.85 9.52
CA ALA A 48 4.24 7.95 10.17
C ALA A 48 5.55 8.29 9.45
N ASP A 49 5.78 9.58 9.20
CA ASP A 49 7.04 10.08 8.67
C ASP A 49 7.54 11.29 9.48
N PRO A 50 7.99 11.06 10.72
CA PRO A 50 8.43 12.12 11.61
C PRO A 50 9.66 12.87 11.08
N ASN A 51 10.46 12.22 10.27
CA ASN A 51 11.70 12.79 9.70
C ASN A 51 11.50 13.43 8.32
N LYS A 52 10.25 13.41 7.80
CA LYS A 52 9.90 13.99 6.49
C LYS A 52 10.76 13.45 5.34
N LEU A 53 10.95 12.15 5.31
CA LEU A 53 11.76 11.45 4.30
C LEU A 53 10.98 11.21 3.01
N ALA A 54 9.66 11.16 3.09
CA ALA A 54 8.81 10.95 1.94
C ALA A 54 8.90 12.12 0.94
N ARG A 55 8.98 11.79 -0.33
CA ARG A 55 8.97 12.77 -1.42
C ARG A 55 7.56 13.18 -1.86
N LYS A 56 6.54 12.68 -1.17
CA LYS A 56 5.13 12.95 -1.43
C LYS A 56 4.54 13.81 -0.32
N PRO A 57 3.49 14.56 -0.58
CA PRO A 57 2.82 15.34 0.45
C PRO A 57 2.34 14.47 1.61
N LEU A 58 2.51 14.97 2.83
CA LEU A 58 1.96 14.37 4.04
C LEU A 58 0.67 15.10 4.43
N ASP A 59 -0.31 14.35 4.90
CA ASP A 59 -1.48 14.90 5.58
C ASP A 59 -1.27 14.82 7.09
N ASN A 60 -1.07 15.96 7.74
CA ASN A 60 -0.78 16.06 9.19
C ASN A 60 0.37 15.15 9.65
N GLY A 61 1.43 15.01 8.84
CA GLY A 61 2.59 14.17 9.15
C GLY A 61 2.39 12.69 8.82
N VAL A 62 1.28 12.33 8.21
CA VAL A 62 0.95 10.97 7.79
C VAL A 62 1.10 10.83 6.29
N LEU A 63 1.81 9.81 5.86
CA LEU A 63 1.86 9.38 4.48
C LEU A 63 0.83 8.29 4.24
N THR A 64 0.11 8.40 3.12
CA THR A 64 -0.80 7.35 2.65
C THR A 64 -0.26 6.68 1.39
N PHE A 65 -0.60 5.41 1.20
CA PHE A 65 -0.31 4.65 -0.01
C PHE A 65 -1.62 4.10 -0.58
N PRO A 66 -2.43 4.98 -1.22
CA PRO A 66 -3.86 4.74 -1.47
C PRO A 66 -4.16 3.95 -2.75
N PHE A 67 -3.14 3.42 -3.40
CA PHE A 67 -3.27 2.82 -4.72
C PHE A 67 -4.25 1.65 -4.78
N PHE A 68 -4.91 1.50 -5.93
CA PHE A 68 -5.90 0.44 -6.16
C PHE A 68 -5.29 -0.95 -5.98
N THR A 69 -4.14 -1.19 -6.60
CA THR A 69 -3.40 -2.45 -6.49
C THR A 69 -2.05 -2.25 -5.82
N ILE A 70 -1.75 -3.12 -4.87
CA ILE A 70 -0.41 -3.30 -4.30
C ILE A 70 0.09 -4.63 -4.86
N GLU A 71 1.14 -4.57 -5.68
CA GLU A 71 1.61 -5.74 -6.43
C GLU A 71 2.86 -6.36 -5.81
N ASN A 72 3.67 -5.54 -5.14
CA ASN A 72 4.95 -5.99 -4.63
C ASN A 72 5.08 -5.70 -3.16
N VAL A 73 5.46 -6.72 -2.40
CA VAL A 73 5.93 -6.60 -1.02
C VAL A 73 7.12 -7.53 -0.88
N ASP A 74 8.28 -6.97 -0.55
CA ASP A 74 9.50 -7.77 -0.36
C ASP A 74 10.28 -7.30 0.86
N MET A 75 11.04 -8.21 1.46
CA MET A 75 11.96 -7.92 2.56
C MET A 75 13.28 -7.40 2.01
N VAL A 76 13.69 -6.21 2.44
CA VAL A 76 14.99 -5.62 2.12
C VAL A 76 16.05 -6.11 3.10
N ASP A 77 15.70 -6.11 4.39
CA ASP A 77 16.53 -6.59 5.49
C ASP A 77 15.67 -6.95 6.71
N ALA A 78 16.30 -7.19 7.86
CA ALA A 78 15.63 -7.58 9.10
C ALA A 78 14.71 -6.48 9.70
N ARG A 79 14.73 -5.28 9.16
CA ARG A 79 13.97 -4.12 9.65
C ARG A 79 13.09 -3.46 8.59
N HIS A 80 13.36 -3.69 7.33
CA HIS A 80 12.73 -2.96 6.23
C HIS A 80 12.05 -3.87 5.24
N ILE A 81 10.91 -3.39 4.76
CA ILE A 81 10.24 -3.93 3.57
C ILE A 81 10.12 -2.85 2.51
N VAL A 82 10.05 -3.26 1.26
CA VAL A 82 9.62 -2.41 0.15
C VAL A 82 8.22 -2.80 -0.28
N VAL A 83 7.39 -1.80 -0.55
CA VAL A 83 6.03 -1.96 -1.05
C VAL A 83 5.91 -1.21 -2.36
N GLY A 84 5.34 -1.83 -3.38
CA GLY A 84 5.13 -1.23 -4.70
C GLY A 84 3.71 -1.40 -5.20
N ASN A 85 3.23 -0.44 -5.98
CA ASN A 85 1.94 -0.53 -6.66
C ASN A 85 2.10 -0.75 -8.16
N ASP A 86 1.04 -1.27 -8.78
CA ASP A 86 0.78 -1.06 -10.19
C ASP A 86 -0.09 0.20 -10.34
N ASN A 87 0.31 1.10 -11.23
CA ASN A 87 -0.43 2.33 -11.51
C ASN A 87 -1.70 2.11 -12.32
N ASN A 88 -1.90 0.91 -12.89
CA ASN A 88 -3.04 0.58 -13.74
C ASN A 88 -3.29 1.62 -14.85
N LEU A 89 -2.22 2.16 -15.42
CA LEU A 89 -2.28 3.24 -16.40
C LEU A 89 -3.17 2.85 -17.60
N PRO A 90 -4.08 3.72 -18.05
CA PRO A 90 -4.39 5.08 -17.55
C PRO A 90 -5.59 5.14 -16.59
N PHE A 91 -5.99 4.03 -15.96
CA PHE A 91 -7.34 3.85 -15.39
C PHE A 91 -7.46 4.20 -13.91
N SER A 92 -6.34 4.40 -13.18
CA SER A 92 -6.36 4.69 -11.74
C SER A 92 -5.93 6.11 -11.43
N SER A 93 -6.61 6.74 -10.46
CA SER A 93 -6.32 8.08 -9.93
C SER A 93 -6.54 8.05 -8.42
N SER A 94 -5.60 7.48 -7.68
CA SER A 94 -5.76 7.19 -6.26
C SER A 94 -5.18 8.28 -5.37
N ARG A 95 -4.07 8.88 -5.76
CA ARG A 95 -3.40 9.93 -4.99
C ARG A 95 -3.89 11.34 -5.37
N ASP A 96 -4.02 11.60 -6.66
CA ASP A 96 -4.52 12.85 -7.20
C ASP A 96 -5.66 12.54 -8.16
N PRO A 97 -6.90 13.01 -7.88
CA PRO A 97 -8.06 12.70 -8.72
C PRO A 97 -7.95 13.26 -10.14
N ASN A 98 -7.04 14.20 -10.38
CA ASN A 98 -6.85 14.85 -11.68
C ASN A 98 -5.64 14.31 -12.45
N LYS A 99 -4.96 13.30 -11.93
CA LYS A 99 -3.77 12.71 -12.53
C LYS A 99 -3.84 11.19 -12.48
N ALA A 100 -3.50 10.52 -13.57
CA ALA A 100 -3.28 9.07 -13.53
C ALA A 100 -2.15 8.72 -12.55
N ASP A 101 -2.30 7.60 -11.85
CA ASP A 101 -1.32 7.16 -10.86
C ASP A 101 0.05 6.90 -11.49
N ASP A 102 1.09 7.24 -10.74
CA ASP A 102 2.46 6.81 -11.00
C ASP A 102 2.71 5.43 -10.35
N ASN A 103 3.72 4.71 -10.80
CA ASN A 103 4.29 3.62 -10.02
C ASN A 103 5.14 4.21 -8.90
N GLU A 104 4.85 3.82 -7.68
CA GLU A 104 5.59 4.25 -6.49
C GLU A 104 6.17 3.04 -5.76
N LEU A 105 7.40 3.19 -5.29
CA LEU A 105 8.03 2.25 -4.37
C LEU A 105 8.24 2.95 -3.03
N MET A 106 7.88 2.28 -1.96
CA MET A 106 7.99 2.80 -0.61
C MET A 106 8.82 1.86 0.26
N LEU A 107 9.90 2.38 0.83
CA LEU A 107 10.68 1.68 1.84
C LEU A 107 10.12 2.01 3.22
N LEU A 108 9.75 0.98 3.98
CA LEU A 108 9.16 1.10 5.31
C LEU A 108 10.06 0.44 6.36
N GLU A 109 10.33 1.15 7.45
CA GLU A 109 10.95 0.56 8.64
C GLU A 109 9.86 -0.09 9.48
N VAL A 110 9.93 -1.43 9.63
CA VAL A 110 8.90 -2.25 10.25
C VAL A 110 9.49 -3.37 11.12
N GLY A 111 10.63 -3.10 11.77
CA GLY A 111 11.39 -4.11 12.50
C GLY A 111 10.57 -4.89 13.54
N ASP A 112 9.68 -4.22 14.29
CA ASP A 112 8.85 -4.88 15.30
C ASP A 112 7.78 -5.77 14.66
N PHE A 113 7.18 -5.33 13.55
CA PHE A 113 6.25 -6.14 12.76
C PHE A 113 6.93 -7.41 12.22
N LEU A 114 8.16 -7.29 11.73
CA LEU A 114 8.90 -8.46 11.21
C LEU A 114 9.27 -9.46 12.31
N LYS A 115 9.48 -9.01 13.55
CA LYS A 115 9.80 -9.87 14.70
C LYS A 115 8.56 -10.49 15.37
N ALA A 116 7.38 -9.93 15.19
CA ALA A 116 6.14 -10.42 15.82
C ALA A 116 5.89 -11.91 15.50
N ARG A 117 5.35 -12.67 16.46
CA ARG A 117 5.07 -14.12 16.37
C ARG A 117 3.61 -14.42 16.71
#